data_e1cb5c6cc7f2c7227a50421f8c54983a
#
_entry.id   e1cb5c6cc7f2c7227a50421f8c54983a
#
_cell.length_a   1.000
_cell.length_b   1.000
_cell.length_c   1.000
_cell.angle_alpha   90.00
_cell.angle_beta   90.00
_cell.angle_gamma   90.00
#
_symmetry.space_group_name_H-M   'P 1'
#
loop_
_entity.id
_entity.type
_entity.pdbx_description
1 polymer ?
#
loop_
_entity_poly.entity_id
_entity_poly.type
_entity_poly.pdbx_seq_one_letter_code
_entity_poly.pdbx_strand_id
1 'polypeptide(L)'
;MSSDPRVISTNDWETSALRYMKPRVNDLGGTAVSVISGQSGRSLYLSTPGMTTWGVSDYVDPKTGESDGKFTMNLAFPTADYTNKNIDTFLKKVKEFENRIVNDAVVHSEAWFGEEKSREILKDSFFPCLKYPKDKLTKKVDYNRPPQLKLKVPYYGGQWQNLEIYDTKEKLLFPSDNENDTPIDLVPKKSKVACVIQCGGVWITGRQWGVTWKLSQCVVKPPENTTIFGKCNVQLSLDELNSIESQQVHNTADEEDSQTSEKVVEDTVASDSDDEEDVPAPAPAPAPKKKVVRKAAPVEEETVEELPAPKKKVVRKKAVAE
;
A
#
# COMPACT_ATOMS: atom_id res chain seq x y z
N MET A 1 23.62 -5.40 20.48
CA MET A 1 22.36 -4.63 20.29
C MET A 1 21.43 -4.91 21.43
N SER A 2 21.07 -3.91 22.22
CA SER A 2 20.02 -4.06 23.25
C SER A 2 18.67 -3.81 22.56
N SER A 3 17.86 -4.86 22.37
CA SER A 3 16.52 -4.72 21.83
C SER A 3 15.58 -4.11 22.88
N ASP A 4 14.78 -3.14 22.48
CA ASP A 4 13.72 -2.61 23.34
C ASP A 4 12.72 -3.74 23.66
N PRO A 5 12.43 -4.03 24.95
CA PRO A 5 11.52 -5.11 25.33
C PRO A 5 10.08 -4.94 24.83
N ARG A 6 9.75 -3.78 24.26
CA ARG A 6 8.45 -3.52 23.61
C ARG A 6 8.36 -4.13 22.22
N VAL A 7 9.51 -4.38 21.57
CA VAL A 7 9.56 -4.94 20.20
C VAL A 7 9.81 -6.43 20.32
N ILE A 8 8.84 -7.21 19.84
CA ILE A 8 8.89 -8.68 19.90
C ILE A 8 9.51 -9.19 18.60
N SER A 9 10.47 -10.10 18.71
CA SER A 9 11.02 -10.76 17.52
C SER A 9 9.97 -11.68 16.89
N THR A 10 10.09 -11.91 15.59
CA THR A 10 9.20 -12.87 14.91
C THR A 10 9.21 -14.25 15.57
N ASN A 11 10.36 -14.71 16.06
CA ASN A 11 10.47 -16.05 16.64
C ASN A 11 9.78 -16.14 18.02
N ASP A 12 9.81 -15.07 18.79
CA ASP A 12 9.26 -15.01 20.15
C ASP A 12 7.78 -14.57 20.17
N TRP A 13 7.26 -14.13 19.03
CA TRP A 13 5.89 -13.65 18.97
C TRP A 13 4.87 -14.76 19.22
N GLU A 14 4.04 -14.60 20.26
CA GLU A 14 2.91 -15.44 20.58
C GLU A 14 1.62 -14.82 20.02
N THR A 15 1.13 -15.37 18.91
CA THR A 15 -0.06 -14.87 18.21
C THR A 15 -1.35 -14.98 19.02
N SER A 16 -1.36 -15.82 20.05
CA SER A 16 -2.48 -15.99 20.98
C SER A 16 -2.53 -14.98 22.11
N ALA A 17 -1.38 -14.35 22.43
CA ALA A 17 -1.26 -13.41 23.55
C ALA A 17 -1.74 -12.00 23.17
N LEU A 18 -3.05 -11.86 22.90
CA LEU A 18 -3.66 -10.59 22.52
C LEU A 18 -4.72 -10.15 23.54
N ARG A 19 -4.81 -8.84 23.73
CA ARG A 19 -5.88 -8.17 24.49
C ARG A 19 -6.45 -7.04 23.63
N TYR A 20 -7.72 -6.75 23.85
CA TYR A 20 -8.44 -5.72 23.10
C TYR A 20 -8.92 -4.62 24.04
N MET A 21 -8.75 -3.39 23.64
CA MET A 21 -9.33 -2.24 24.32
C MET A 21 -10.81 -2.09 23.93
N LYS A 22 -11.55 -1.31 24.69
CA LYS A 22 -12.92 -0.96 24.33
C LYS A 22 -12.97 -0.31 22.94
N PRO A 23 -13.94 -0.69 22.09
CA PRO A 23 -14.15 -0.04 20.80
C PRO A 23 -14.34 1.47 20.95
N ARG A 24 -13.79 2.23 20.00
CA ARG A 24 -13.96 3.68 19.89
C ARG A 24 -14.51 4.01 18.52
N VAL A 25 -15.57 4.80 18.49
CA VAL A 25 -16.11 5.34 17.25
C VAL A 25 -15.30 6.58 16.89
N ASN A 26 -14.87 6.69 15.63
CA ASN A 26 -14.20 7.87 15.11
C ASN A 26 -15.22 8.87 14.53
N ASP A 27 -14.78 10.09 14.24
CA ASP A 27 -15.63 11.19 13.74
C ASP A 27 -16.28 10.87 12.37
N LEU A 28 -15.76 9.89 11.65
CA LEU A 28 -16.28 9.41 10.35
C LEU A 28 -17.25 8.23 10.50
N GLY A 29 -17.65 7.86 11.72
CA GLY A 29 -18.56 6.77 12.00
C GLY A 29 -17.95 5.36 11.94
N GLY A 30 -16.63 5.24 11.71
CA GLY A 30 -15.92 3.97 11.77
C GLY A 30 -15.57 3.60 13.21
N THR A 31 -15.54 2.30 13.52
CA THR A 31 -15.10 1.79 14.83
C THR A 31 -13.65 1.34 14.78
N ALA A 32 -12.89 1.66 15.81
CA ALA A 32 -11.52 1.23 15.99
C ALA A 32 -11.35 0.50 17.33
N VAL A 33 -10.65 -0.64 17.30
CA VAL A 33 -10.32 -1.44 18.49
C VAL A 33 -8.81 -1.58 18.60
N SER A 34 -8.21 -1.03 19.65
CA SER A 34 -6.77 -1.14 19.86
C SER A 34 -6.41 -2.57 20.29
N VAL A 35 -5.36 -3.10 19.67
CA VAL A 35 -4.79 -4.41 19.98
C VAL A 35 -3.56 -4.21 20.87
N ILE A 36 -3.55 -4.88 22.00
CA ILE A 36 -2.48 -4.86 22.98
C ILE A 36 -1.81 -6.24 23.02
N SER A 37 -0.49 -6.27 22.97
CA SER A 37 0.26 -7.51 23.18
C SER A 37 0.16 -7.96 24.64
N GLY A 38 -0.23 -9.19 24.86
CA GLY A 38 -0.18 -9.81 26.19
C GLY A 38 1.24 -10.02 26.70
N GLN A 39 2.23 -10.13 25.81
CA GLN A 39 3.64 -10.33 26.14
C GLN A 39 4.31 -9.05 26.65
N SER A 40 4.06 -7.91 25.99
CA SER A 40 4.67 -6.62 26.38
C SER A 40 3.75 -5.73 27.24
N GLY A 41 2.46 -6.06 27.33
CA GLY A 41 1.45 -5.22 28.00
C GLY A 41 1.15 -3.88 27.29
N ARG A 42 1.68 -3.67 26.08
CA ARG A 42 1.60 -2.43 25.29
C ARG A 42 1.14 -2.72 23.86
N SER A 43 1.09 -1.69 23.02
CA SER A 43 0.84 -1.87 21.58
C SER A 43 1.78 -2.93 21.02
N LEU A 44 1.26 -3.77 20.13
CA LEU A 44 2.03 -4.85 19.52
C LEU A 44 3.01 -4.27 18.48
N TYR A 45 4.31 -4.39 18.77
CA TYR A 45 5.40 -4.11 17.85
C TYR A 45 6.14 -5.39 17.51
N LEU A 46 6.41 -5.60 16.24
CA LEU A 46 7.12 -6.78 15.74
C LEU A 46 8.34 -6.37 14.95
N SER A 47 9.47 -7.06 15.19
CA SER A 47 10.63 -7.03 14.31
C SER A 47 10.47 -8.11 13.24
N THR A 48 10.45 -7.69 11.95
CA THR A 48 10.33 -8.62 10.82
C THR A 48 11.68 -9.21 10.44
N PRO A 49 11.74 -10.38 9.81
CA PRO A 49 12.95 -10.82 9.14
C PRO A 49 13.32 -9.90 7.97
N GLY A 50 14.54 -10.05 7.45
CA GLY A 50 14.96 -9.35 6.23
C GLY A 50 14.15 -9.80 5.02
N MET A 51 13.45 -8.88 4.36
CA MET A 51 12.53 -9.13 3.24
C MET A 51 12.81 -8.18 2.08
N THR A 52 12.25 -8.47 0.93
CA THR A 52 12.30 -7.56 -0.23
C THR A 52 11.07 -6.67 -0.22
N THR A 53 11.25 -5.39 -0.59
CA THR A 53 10.14 -4.46 -0.77
C THR A 53 10.10 -3.90 -2.20
N TRP A 54 8.91 -3.45 -2.61
CA TRP A 54 8.72 -2.67 -3.83
C TRP A 54 8.85 -1.16 -3.59
N GLY A 55 9.39 -0.78 -2.43
CA GLY A 55 9.58 0.61 -2.05
C GLY A 55 8.38 1.20 -1.33
N VAL A 56 8.52 2.46 -0.95
CA VAL A 56 7.43 3.29 -0.45
C VAL A 56 6.74 3.96 -1.63
N SER A 57 5.43 3.88 -1.69
CA SER A 57 4.64 4.53 -2.74
C SER A 57 3.27 4.91 -2.22
N ASP A 58 2.65 5.87 -2.87
CA ASP A 58 1.25 6.24 -2.74
C ASP A 58 0.42 5.65 -3.88
N TYR A 59 -0.88 5.81 -3.78
CA TYR A 59 -1.77 5.53 -4.88
C TYR A 59 -2.01 6.82 -5.66
N VAL A 60 -1.68 6.79 -6.95
CA VAL A 60 -1.99 7.86 -7.89
C VAL A 60 -3.16 7.41 -8.75
N ASP A 61 -4.22 8.20 -8.79
CA ASP A 61 -5.38 7.90 -9.65
C ASP A 61 -4.97 8.03 -11.13
N PRO A 62 -5.07 6.95 -11.92
CA PRO A 62 -4.66 6.97 -13.32
C PRO A 62 -5.48 7.91 -14.22
N LYS A 63 -6.65 8.38 -13.74
CA LYS A 63 -7.50 9.30 -14.49
C LYS A 63 -7.22 10.77 -14.19
N THR A 64 -6.95 11.09 -12.92
CA THR A 64 -6.72 12.47 -12.48
C THR A 64 -5.25 12.81 -12.31
N GLY A 65 -4.39 11.79 -12.16
CA GLY A 65 -2.98 11.97 -11.83
C GLY A 65 -2.74 12.43 -10.38
N GLU A 66 -3.79 12.47 -9.56
CA GLU A 66 -3.71 12.94 -8.19
C GLU A 66 -3.33 11.80 -7.23
N SER A 67 -2.43 12.11 -6.30
CA SER A 67 -2.08 11.23 -5.19
C SER A 67 -3.17 11.23 -4.12
N ASP A 68 -3.49 10.08 -3.55
CA ASP A 68 -4.39 9.99 -2.39
C ASP A 68 -3.71 10.35 -1.05
N GLY A 69 -2.42 10.68 -1.08
CA GLY A 69 -1.61 11.03 0.08
C GLY A 69 -1.47 9.90 1.11
N LYS A 70 -1.77 8.66 0.73
CA LYS A 70 -1.69 7.50 1.62
C LYS A 70 -0.54 6.60 1.22
N PHE A 71 0.58 6.80 1.86
CA PHE A 71 1.79 6.04 1.58
C PHE A 71 1.76 4.64 2.17
N THR A 72 2.27 3.70 1.39
CA THR A 72 2.34 2.29 1.77
C THR A 72 3.66 1.66 1.32
N MET A 73 4.07 0.62 2.03
CA MET A 73 5.20 -0.22 1.67
C MET A 73 4.75 -1.69 1.74
N ASN A 74 5.07 -2.47 0.73
CA ASN A 74 4.74 -3.89 0.69
C ASN A 74 5.98 -4.73 0.98
N LEU A 75 5.90 -5.63 1.96
CA LEU A 75 6.90 -6.65 2.21
C LEU A 75 6.53 -7.90 1.39
N ALA A 76 7.37 -8.25 0.44
CA ALA A 76 7.14 -9.39 -0.46
C ALA A 76 7.68 -10.68 0.17
N PHE A 77 6.82 -11.69 0.31
CA PHE A 77 7.28 -13.04 0.64
C PHE A 77 7.88 -13.68 -0.62
N PRO A 78 9.04 -14.30 -0.52
CA PRO A 78 9.68 -14.96 -1.67
C PRO A 78 8.96 -16.26 -2.03
N THR A 79 9.29 -16.80 -3.21
CA THR A 79 8.92 -18.16 -3.59
C THR A 79 9.71 -19.18 -2.75
N ALA A 80 9.27 -20.44 -2.77
CA ALA A 80 9.86 -21.52 -1.97
C ALA A 80 11.38 -21.66 -2.16
N ASP A 81 11.88 -21.39 -3.37
CA ASP A 81 13.30 -21.52 -3.69
C ASP A 81 14.20 -20.45 -3.06
N TYR A 82 13.60 -19.30 -2.68
CA TYR A 82 14.32 -18.13 -2.16
C TYR A 82 13.93 -17.76 -0.71
N THR A 83 13.15 -18.60 -0.06
CA THR A 83 12.75 -18.39 1.32
C THR A 83 13.80 -18.87 2.32
N ASN A 84 13.60 -18.52 3.57
CA ASN A 84 14.36 -19.06 4.69
C ASN A 84 13.43 -19.28 5.90
N LYS A 85 13.92 -20.05 6.87
CA LYS A 85 13.17 -20.44 8.07
C LYS A 85 12.52 -19.25 8.80
N ASN A 86 13.19 -18.10 8.88
CA ASN A 86 12.66 -16.93 9.59
C ASN A 86 11.48 -16.29 8.81
N ILE A 87 11.61 -16.22 7.49
CA ILE A 87 10.52 -15.69 6.61
C ILE A 87 9.32 -16.63 6.64
N ASP A 88 9.55 -17.95 6.59
CA ASP A 88 8.47 -18.95 6.66
C ASP A 88 7.76 -18.90 8.01
N THR A 89 8.53 -18.77 9.10
CA THR A 89 7.97 -18.60 10.45
C THR A 89 7.14 -17.33 10.52
N PHE A 90 7.62 -16.23 9.94
CA PHE A 90 6.88 -14.97 9.92
C PHE A 90 5.57 -15.10 9.14
N LEU A 91 5.59 -15.68 7.94
CA LEU A 91 4.39 -15.92 7.15
C LEU A 91 3.37 -16.78 7.90
N LYS A 92 3.84 -17.86 8.54
CA LYS A 92 2.99 -18.75 9.34
C LYS A 92 2.33 -17.98 10.49
N LYS A 93 3.10 -17.21 11.24
CA LYS A 93 2.60 -16.42 12.38
C LYS A 93 1.64 -15.30 11.95
N VAL A 94 1.86 -14.64 10.80
CA VAL A 94 0.89 -13.66 10.28
C VAL A 94 -0.44 -14.34 9.89
N LYS A 95 -0.40 -15.52 9.28
CA LYS A 95 -1.62 -16.31 9.00
C LYS A 95 -2.34 -16.75 10.28
N GLU A 96 -1.60 -17.20 11.27
CA GLU A 96 -2.16 -17.56 12.59
C GLU A 96 -2.80 -16.34 13.27
N PHE A 97 -2.15 -15.18 13.20
CA PHE A 97 -2.68 -13.92 13.73
C PHE A 97 -3.99 -13.52 13.03
N GLU A 98 -4.06 -13.60 11.69
CA GLU A 98 -5.31 -13.30 10.96
C GLU A 98 -6.45 -14.23 11.41
N ASN A 99 -6.18 -15.53 11.52
CA ASN A 99 -7.17 -16.48 12.01
C ASN A 99 -7.58 -16.20 13.45
N ARG A 100 -6.63 -15.84 14.30
CA ARG A 100 -6.89 -15.47 15.70
C ARG A 100 -7.80 -14.26 15.79
N ILE A 101 -7.52 -13.19 15.05
CA ILE A 101 -8.33 -11.96 15.00
C ILE A 101 -9.78 -12.26 14.55
N VAL A 102 -9.95 -13.12 13.53
CA VAL A 102 -11.30 -13.52 13.07
C VAL A 102 -12.04 -14.30 14.16
N ASN A 103 -11.37 -15.20 14.86
CA ASN A 103 -12.01 -15.95 15.97
C ASN A 103 -12.38 -15.03 17.14
N ASP A 104 -11.49 -14.10 17.49
CA ASP A 104 -11.74 -13.13 18.56
C ASP A 104 -12.86 -12.14 18.17
N ALA A 105 -12.98 -11.79 16.89
CA ALA A 105 -14.09 -10.99 16.38
C ALA A 105 -15.45 -11.69 16.54
N VAL A 106 -15.50 -13.02 16.45
CA VAL A 106 -16.74 -13.78 16.76
C VAL A 106 -17.10 -13.62 18.24
N VAL A 107 -16.12 -13.79 19.12
CA VAL A 107 -16.34 -13.69 20.58
C VAL A 107 -16.78 -12.28 20.99
N HIS A 108 -16.25 -11.27 20.32
CA HIS A 108 -16.53 -9.86 20.62
C HIS A 108 -17.49 -9.21 19.63
N SER A 109 -18.25 -10.00 18.86
CA SER A 109 -19.01 -9.48 17.70
C SER A 109 -20.02 -8.41 18.09
N GLU A 110 -20.80 -8.62 19.15
CA GLU A 110 -21.75 -7.63 19.65
C GLU A 110 -21.07 -6.30 20.05
N ALA A 111 -19.94 -6.39 20.78
CA ALA A 111 -19.20 -5.19 21.23
C ALA A 111 -18.54 -4.42 20.07
N TRP A 112 -18.08 -5.13 19.02
CA TRP A 112 -17.35 -4.53 17.92
C TRP A 112 -18.26 -4.08 16.77
N PHE A 113 -19.30 -4.86 16.46
CA PHE A 113 -20.15 -4.66 15.30
C PHE A 113 -21.60 -4.26 15.66
N GLY A 114 -21.95 -4.26 16.96
CA GLY A 114 -23.29 -3.94 17.44
C GLY A 114 -24.31 -5.07 17.29
N GLU A 115 -23.90 -6.23 16.80
CA GLU A 115 -24.74 -7.42 16.62
C GLU A 115 -23.89 -8.69 16.65
N GLU A 116 -24.49 -9.81 17.01
CA GLU A 116 -23.84 -11.11 16.89
C GLU A 116 -23.70 -11.53 15.42
N LYS A 117 -22.48 -11.92 15.02
CA LYS A 117 -22.18 -12.38 13.66
C LYS A 117 -21.52 -13.74 13.67
N SER A 118 -21.91 -14.57 12.71
CA SER A 118 -21.24 -15.86 12.51
C SER A 118 -19.82 -15.67 11.98
N ARG A 119 -18.98 -16.69 12.17
CA ARG A 119 -17.61 -16.70 11.70
C ARG A 119 -17.51 -16.55 10.18
N GLU A 120 -18.45 -17.12 9.44
CA GLU A 120 -18.52 -17.07 7.98
C GLU A 120 -18.74 -15.63 7.51
N ILE A 121 -19.70 -14.93 8.09
CA ILE A 121 -20.00 -13.51 7.78
C ILE A 121 -18.78 -12.63 8.09
N LEU A 122 -18.16 -12.83 9.26
CA LEU A 122 -16.98 -12.06 9.64
C LEU A 122 -15.79 -12.36 8.75
N LYS A 123 -15.59 -13.59 8.32
CA LYS A 123 -14.51 -13.97 7.40
C LYS A 123 -14.72 -13.42 5.99
N ASP A 124 -15.95 -13.38 5.50
CA ASP A 124 -16.29 -12.84 4.17
C ASP A 124 -16.06 -11.32 4.12
N SER A 125 -16.41 -10.62 5.18
CA SER A 125 -16.21 -9.17 5.32
C SER A 125 -14.79 -8.76 5.78
N PHE A 126 -13.94 -9.72 6.16
CA PHE A 126 -12.58 -9.46 6.62
C PHE A 126 -11.66 -9.05 5.49
N PHE A 127 -10.95 -7.95 5.67
CA PHE A 127 -9.91 -7.48 4.76
C PHE A 127 -8.54 -7.98 5.23
N PRO A 128 -7.98 -9.04 4.63
CA PRO A 128 -6.74 -9.66 5.12
C PRO A 128 -5.54 -8.75 4.97
N CYS A 129 -4.59 -8.87 5.90
CA CYS A 129 -3.29 -8.16 5.86
C CYS A 129 -2.41 -8.71 4.73
N LEU A 130 -2.47 -10.04 4.52
CA LEU A 130 -1.74 -10.71 3.45
C LEU A 130 -2.49 -10.56 2.13
N LYS A 131 -1.85 -9.91 1.17
CA LYS A 131 -2.39 -9.70 -0.18
C LYS A 131 -1.76 -10.69 -1.14
N TYR A 132 -2.58 -11.59 -1.69
CA TYR A 132 -2.18 -12.50 -2.74
C TYR A 132 -2.38 -11.84 -4.11
N PRO A 133 -1.49 -12.12 -5.08
CA PRO A 133 -1.69 -11.64 -6.45
C PRO A 133 -2.99 -12.20 -7.03
N LYS A 134 -3.57 -11.47 -7.96
CA LYS A 134 -4.72 -11.95 -8.73
C LYS A 134 -4.22 -12.47 -10.08
N ASP A 135 -4.82 -13.54 -10.53
CA ASP A 135 -4.64 -14.01 -11.90
C ASP A 135 -5.10 -12.96 -12.91
N LYS A 136 -4.30 -12.71 -13.93
CA LYS A 136 -4.57 -11.64 -14.92
C LYS A 136 -5.85 -11.90 -15.73
N LEU A 137 -6.14 -13.15 -16.04
CA LEU A 137 -7.29 -13.56 -16.88
C LEU A 137 -8.57 -13.72 -16.08
N THR A 138 -8.51 -14.52 -15.01
CA THR A 138 -9.69 -14.86 -14.21
C THR A 138 -10.05 -13.82 -13.17
N LYS A 139 -9.12 -12.87 -12.87
CA LYS A 139 -9.23 -11.89 -11.78
C LYS A 139 -9.38 -12.50 -10.38
N LYS A 140 -9.30 -13.83 -10.27
CA LYS A 140 -9.36 -14.55 -8.99
C LYS A 140 -8.03 -14.48 -8.27
N VAL A 141 -8.09 -14.57 -6.93
CA VAL A 141 -6.89 -14.61 -6.09
C VAL A 141 -6.13 -15.90 -6.33
N ASP A 142 -4.84 -15.79 -6.61
CA ASP A 142 -3.94 -16.92 -6.83
C ASP A 142 -3.15 -17.21 -5.55
N TYR A 143 -3.59 -18.21 -4.81
CA TYR A 143 -2.95 -18.64 -3.57
C TYR A 143 -1.67 -19.46 -3.76
N ASN A 144 -1.36 -19.87 -5.00
CA ASN A 144 -0.10 -20.57 -5.31
C ASN A 144 1.09 -19.61 -5.39
N ARG A 145 0.82 -18.34 -5.61
CA ARG A 145 1.83 -17.30 -5.61
C ARG A 145 2.05 -16.72 -4.20
N PRO A 146 3.29 -16.34 -3.85
CA PRO A 146 3.58 -15.78 -2.54
C PRO A 146 2.82 -14.46 -2.31
N PRO A 147 2.32 -14.24 -1.09
CA PRO A 147 1.62 -13.01 -0.74
C PRO A 147 2.59 -11.86 -0.47
N GLN A 148 2.00 -10.69 -0.21
CA GLN A 148 2.68 -9.50 0.29
C GLN A 148 1.98 -9.02 1.56
N LEU A 149 2.74 -8.53 2.53
CA LEU A 149 2.21 -7.84 3.70
C LEU A 149 2.25 -6.33 3.43
N LYS A 150 1.07 -5.71 3.40
CA LYS A 150 0.94 -4.26 3.18
C LYS A 150 1.11 -3.52 4.50
N LEU A 151 2.08 -2.61 4.54
CA LEU A 151 2.33 -1.70 5.64
C LEU A 151 1.86 -0.30 5.28
N LYS A 152 1.17 0.37 6.19
CA LYS A 152 0.90 1.81 6.08
C LYS A 152 2.12 2.58 6.55
N VAL A 153 2.59 3.52 5.75
CA VAL A 153 3.65 4.46 6.14
C VAL A 153 2.99 5.71 6.68
N PRO A 154 3.25 6.11 7.94
CA PRO A 154 2.52 7.21 8.56
C PRO A 154 2.89 8.56 7.93
N TYR A 155 1.92 9.19 7.27
CA TYR A 155 2.01 10.52 6.70
C TYR A 155 0.71 11.25 7.00
N TYR A 156 0.76 12.32 7.79
CA TYR A 156 -0.41 13.06 8.24
C TYR A 156 -0.10 14.55 8.32
N GLY A 157 -1.03 15.37 7.86
CA GLY A 157 -0.87 16.83 7.91
C GLY A 157 0.31 17.33 7.09
N GLY A 158 0.66 16.65 5.99
CA GLY A 158 1.79 17.02 5.16
C GLY A 158 3.16 16.57 5.68
N GLN A 159 3.22 15.76 6.74
CA GLN A 159 4.47 15.34 7.38
C GLN A 159 4.52 13.84 7.66
N TRP A 160 5.71 13.27 7.56
CA TRP A 160 5.99 11.92 8.02
C TRP A 160 6.07 11.89 9.54
N GLN A 161 5.40 10.93 10.17
CA GLN A 161 5.29 10.87 11.63
C GLN A 161 5.70 9.49 12.16
N ASN A 162 6.46 9.49 13.26
CA ASN A 162 6.85 8.26 13.97
C ASN A 162 7.46 7.20 13.04
N LEU A 163 8.32 7.62 12.13
CA LEU A 163 9.03 6.79 11.17
C LEU A 163 10.52 7.08 11.22
N GLU A 164 11.31 6.02 11.31
CA GLU A 164 12.76 6.09 11.24
C GLU A 164 13.29 5.11 10.20
N ILE A 165 14.28 5.54 9.41
CA ILE A 165 14.95 4.70 8.42
C ILE A 165 16.44 4.75 8.70
N TYR A 166 17.05 3.58 8.71
CA TYR A 166 18.46 3.36 9.00
C TYR A 166 19.14 2.65 7.84
N ASP A 167 20.43 2.86 7.71
CA ASP A 167 21.27 2.02 6.84
C ASP A 167 21.64 0.69 7.56
N THR A 168 22.36 -0.16 6.84
CA THR A 168 22.85 -1.46 7.39
C THR A 168 23.92 -1.31 8.48
N LYS A 169 24.42 -0.10 8.69
CA LYS A 169 25.39 0.23 9.77
C LYS A 169 24.69 0.94 10.95
N GLU A 170 23.35 0.93 10.97
CA GLU A 170 22.53 1.57 12.00
C GLU A 170 22.64 3.10 12.04
N LYS A 171 23.14 3.71 10.94
CA LYS A 171 23.13 5.16 10.79
C LYS A 171 21.72 5.61 10.42
N LEU A 172 21.21 6.61 11.13
CA LEU A 172 19.91 7.22 10.84
C LEU A 172 19.98 7.94 9.49
N LEU A 173 19.08 7.59 8.58
CA LEU A 173 18.88 8.23 7.28
C LEU A 173 17.64 9.12 7.27
N PHE A 174 16.61 8.75 8.05
CA PHE A 174 15.37 9.51 8.18
C PHE A 174 14.85 9.41 9.63
N PRO A 175 14.39 10.52 10.25
CA PRO A 175 14.31 11.87 9.69
C PRO A 175 15.70 12.45 9.36
N SER A 176 15.77 13.27 8.32
CA SER A 176 16.98 13.96 7.85
C SER A 176 16.80 15.46 7.97
N ASP A 177 17.92 16.19 8.15
CA ASP A 177 17.94 17.65 8.09
C ASP A 177 17.77 18.17 6.65
N ASN A 178 17.92 17.28 5.66
CA ASN A 178 17.69 17.59 4.26
C ASN A 178 16.23 17.33 3.88
N GLU A 179 15.48 18.37 3.59
CA GLU A 179 14.06 18.29 3.23
C GLU A 179 13.79 17.46 1.96
N ASN A 180 14.80 17.26 1.12
CA ASN A 180 14.69 16.44 -0.09
C ASN A 180 14.77 14.94 0.18
N ASP A 181 15.26 14.53 1.35
CA ASP A 181 15.36 13.12 1.70
C ASP A 181 13.98 12.62 2.17
N THR A 182 13.30 11.91 1.31
CA THR A 182 12.00 11.34 1.63
C THR A 182 12.07 9.81 1.81
N PRO A 183 11.16 9.21 2.58
CA PRO A 183 11.07 7.75 2.67
C PRO A 183 10.87 7.05 1.32
N ILE A 184 10.36 7.76 0.31
CA ILE A 184 10.19 7.24 -1.05
C ILE A 184 11.57 7.04 -1.70
N ASP A 185 12.45 8.02 -1.58
CA ASP A 185 13.78 8.00 -2.19
C ASP A 185 14.74 7.07 -1.43
N LEU A 186 14.62 7.05 -0.09
CA LEU A 186 15.47 6.24 0.77
C LEU A 186 15.15 4.74 0.70
N VAL A 187 13.92 4.36 0.33
CA VAL A 187 13.52 2.96 0.18
C VAL A 187 13.08 2.68 -1.26
N PRO A 188 14.01 2.60 -2.21
CA PRO A 188 13.70 2.34 -3.61
C PRO A 188 13.17 0.91 -3.83
N LYS A 189 12.55 0.69 -4.99
CA LYS A 189 12.04 -0.64 -5.40
C LYS A 189 13.18 -1.68 -5.38
N LYS A 190 12.83 -2.92 -4.99
CA LYS A 190 13.75 -4.08 -4.88
C LYS A 190 14.76 -3.96 -3.73
N SER A 191 14.63 -3.00 -2.83
CA SER A 191 15.45 -2.93 -1.61
C SER A 191 15.23 -4.14 -0.71
N LYS A 192 16.28 -4.54 0.02
CA LYS A 192 16.18 -5.46 1.15
C LYS A 192 15.95 -4.64 2.41
N VAL A 193 14.94 -5.01 3.17
CA VAL A 193 14.53 -4.28 4.39
C VAL A 193 14.28 -5.23 5.55
N ALA A 194 14.60 -4.78 6.75
CA ALA A 194 14.09 -5.35 8.00
C ALA A 194 13.35 -4.24 8.75
N CYS A 195 12.17 -4.53 9.28
CA CYS A 195 11.29 -3.50 9.78
C CYS A 195 10.85 -3.76 11.21
N VAL A 196 10.64 -2.69 11.97
CA VAL A 196 9.76 -2.71 13.13
C VAL A 196 8.39 -2.22 12.68
N ILE A 197 7.39 -3.09 12.83
CA ILE A 197 6.01 -2.80 12.45
C ILE A 197 5.11 -2.76 13.68
N GLN A 198 4.17 -1.83 13.69
CA GLN A 198 3.18 -1.67 14.76
C GLN A 198 1.80 -2.16 14.29
N CYS A 199 1.13 -2.96 15.11
CA CYS A 199 -0.29 -3.24 14.93
C CYS A 199 -1.10 -1.96 15.22
N GLY A 200 -1.75 -1.41 14.21
CA GLY A 200 -2.58 -0.22 14.33
C GLY A 200 -3.98 -0.49 14.90
N GLY A 201 -4.27 -1.74 15.24
CA GLY A 201 -5.57 -2.17 15.75
C GLY A 201 -6.54 -2.64 14.67
N VAL A 202 -7.71 -3.08 15.13
CA VAL A 202 -8.82 -3.47 14.26
C VAL A 202 -9.60 -2.23 13.86
N TRP A 203 -9.86 -2.06 12.58
CA TRP A 203 -10.74 -1.04 12.04
C TRP A 203 -12.01 -1.70 11.48
N ILE A 204 -13.14 -1.05 11.68
CA ILE A 204 -14.44 -1.53 11.24
C ILE A 204 -15.15 -0.38 10.54
N THR A 205 -15.58 -0.61 9.32
CA THR A 205 -16.42 0.28 8.52
C THR A 205 -17.68 -0.48 8.11
N GLY A 206 -18.72 0.19 7.66
CA GLY A 206 -20.03 -0.40 7.47
C GLY A 206 -20.10 -1.77 6.77
N ARG A 207 -19.17 -2.08 5.85
CA ARG A 207 -19.18 -3.35 5.08
C ARG A 207 -17.93 -4.21 5.25
N GLN A 208 -16.85 -3.65 5.74
CA GLN A 208 -15.55 -4.32 5.83
C GLN A 208 -14.86 -4.02 7.15
N TRP A 209 -14.03 -4.92 7.57
CA TRP A 209 -13.19 -4.75 8.74
C TRP A 209 -11.85 -5.45 8.54
N GLY A 210 -10.86 -5.09 9.33
CA GLY A 210 -9.53 -5.68 9.21
C GLY A 210 -8.53 -5.09 10.18
N VAL A 211 -7.27 -5.47 10.03
CA VAL A 211 -6.16 -4.96 10.84
C VAL A 211 -5.23 -4.15 9.96
N THR A 212 -4.71 -3.06 10.51
CA THR A 212 -3.68 -2.26 9.85
C THR A 212 -2.33 -2.51 10.52
N TRP A 213 -1.30 -2.77 9.71
CA TRP A 213 0.10 -2.72 10.13
C TRP A 213 0.73 -1.41 9.69
N LYS A 214 1.44 -0.75 10.59
CA LYS A 214 2.14 0.51 10.34
C LYS A 214 3.64 0.29 10.41
N LEU A 215 4.37 0.93 9.52
CA LEU A 215 5.83 0.97 9.58
C LEU A 215 6.25 1.96 10.68
N SER A 216 7.16 1.56 11.56
CA SER A 216 7.75 2.41 12.59
C SER A 216 9.23 2.62 12.37
N GLN A 217 9.97 1.55 12.07
CA GLN A 217 11.40 1.62 11.77
C GLN A 217 11.72 0.72 10.59
N CYS A 218 12.73 1.08 9.81
CA CYS A 218 13.20 0.30 8.68
C CYS A 218 14.72 0.38 8.59
N VAL A 219 15.39 -0.77 8.58
CA VAL A 219 16.76 -0.86 8.10
C VAL A 219 16.71 -1.19 6.62
N VAL A 220 17.36 -0.38 5.79
CA VAL A 220 17.34 -0.52 4.34
C VAL A 220 18.71 -0.83 3.76
N LYS A 221 18.76 -1.82 2.86
CA LYS A 221 19.85 -2.04 1.92
C LYS A 221 19.28 -1.81 0.52
N PRO A 222 19.57 -0.69 -0.14
CA PRO A 222 19.17 -0.45 -1.52
C PRO A 222 19.70 -1.56 -2.44
N PRO A 223 19.06 -1.82 -3.59
CA PRO A 223 19.58 -2.74 -4.57
C PRO A 223 20.93 -2.23 -5.09
N GLU A 224 21.85 -3.14 -5.31
CA GLU A 224 23.09 -2.78 -6.01
C GLU A 224 22.74 -2.42 -7.46
N ASN A 225 23.14 -1.21 -7.87
CA ASN A 225 22.97 -0.80 -9.25
C ASN A 225 23.89 -1.65 -10.14
N THR A 226 23.33 -2.67 -10.74
CA THR A 226 24.03 -3.52 -11.74
C THR A 226 23.97 -2.93 -13.15
N THR A 227 23.41 -1.70 -13.29
CA THR A 227 23.36 -1.03 -14.59
C THR A 227 24.74 -0.56 -14.97
N ILE A 228 25.08 -0.72 -16.23
CA ILE A 228 26.30 -0.16 -16.83
C ILE A 228 26.23 1.38 -16.99
N PHE A 229 25.02 1.96 -16.83
CA PHE A 229 24.78 3.40 -16.91
C PHE A 229 25.12 4.10 -15.59
N GLY A 230 25.53 5.37 -15.70
CA GLY A 230 25.90 6.22 -14.56
C GLY A 230 27.36 6.10 -14.12
N LYS A 231 28.15 5.21 -14.76
CA LYS A 231 29.60 5.12 -14.62
C LYS A 231 30.20 4.90 -16.00
N CYS A 232 31.33 5.54 -16.26
CA CYS A 232 32.11 5.25 -17.46
C CYS A 232 32.75 3.86 -17.30
N ASN A 233 32.30 2.90 -18.11
CA ASN A 233 32.84 1.55 -18.15
C ASN A 233 33.68 1.30 -19.41
N VAL A 234 33.96 2.37 -20.17
CA VAL A 234 34.81 2.32 -21.35
C VAL A 234 36.24 2.07 -20.90
N GLN A 235 36.84 1.02 -21.38
CA GLN A 235 38.23 0.68 -21.12
C GLN A 235 39.06 1.19 -22.33
N LEU A 236 39.78 2.28 -22.15
CA LEU A 236 40.67 2.84 -23.15
C LEU A 236 42.10 2.63 -22.68
N SER A 237 42.98 2.28 -23.60
CA SER A 237 44.43 2.32 -23.39
C SER A 237 44.92 3.79 -23.36
N LEU A 238 46.07 4.03 -22.75
CA LEU A 238 46.66 5.38 -22.73
C LEU A 238 46.88 5.94 -24.14
N ASP A 239 47.22 5.08 -25.11
CA ASP A 239 47.44 5.50 -26.49
C ASP A 239 46.14 5.91 -27.18
N GLU A 240 45.03 5.21 -26.89
CA GLU A 240 43.72 5.59 -27.40
C GLU A 240 43.20 6.88 -26.78
N LEU A 241 43.39 7.08 -25.47
CA LEU A 241 43.06 8.33 -24.80
C LEU A 241 43.81 9.53 -25.43
N ASN A 242 45.13 9.38 -25.61
CA ASN A 242 45.96 10.39 -26.25
C ASN A 242 45.56 10.68 -27.71
N SER A 243 45.11 9.65 -28.44
CA SER A 243 44.60 9.81 -29.81
C SER A 243 43.31 10.61 -29.85
N ILE A 244 42.40 10.39 -28.88
CA ILE A 244 41.14 11.15 -28.79
C ILE A 244 41.41 12.60 -28.39
N GLU A 245 42.31 12.84 -27.44
CA GLU A 245 42.67 14.18 -27.01
C GLU A 245 43.40 14.97 -28.11
N SER A 246 44.22 14.31 -28.93
CA SER A 246 44.96 14.97 -30.02
C SER A 246 44.05 15.31 -31.21
N GLN A 247 42.89 14.71 -31.38
CA GLN A 247 41.93 15.04 -32.45
C GLN A 247 41.17 16.35 -32.24
N GLN A 248 41.26 16.99 -31.07
CA GLN A 248 40.58 18.27 -30.81
C GLN A 248 41.30 19.53 -31.37
N VAL A 249 42.41 19.40 -32.06
CA VAL A 249 43.21 20.55 -32.50
C VAL A 249 43.06 20.87 -33.99
N HIS A 250 42.23 20.15 -34.76
CA HIS A 250 42.18 20.34 -36.23
C HIS A 250 40.79 20.76 -36.75
N ASN A 251 40.09 21.68 -36.08
CA ASN A 251 38.93 22.33 -36.68
C ASN A 251 38.93 23.84 -36.42
N THR A 252 39.92 24.54 -37.01
CA THR A 252 39.78 25.96 -37.34
C THR A 252 40.57 26.22 -38.62
N ALA A 253 39.86 26.57 -39.64
CA ALA A 253 40.23 27.12 -40.96
C ALA A 253 39.95 26.12 -42.10
N ASP A 254 38.82 26.29 -42.75
CA ASP A 254 38.73 26.91 -44.08
C ASP A 254 37.26 26.96 -44.48
N GLU A 255 36.80 28.17 -44.73
CA GLU A 255 35.53 28.50 -45.39
C GLU A 255 35.65 28.22 -46.89
N GLU A 256 34.46 28.02 -47.45
CA GLU A 256 33.98 28.24 -48.82
C GLU A 256 33.74 27.03 -49.71
N ASP A 257 32.47 26.93 -49.97
CA ASP A 257 31.76 26.94 -51.27
C ASP A 257 31.25 25.61 -51.83
N SER A 258 29.96 25.71 -52.19
CA SER A 258 29.21 25.04 -53.28
C SER A 258 28.59 23.66 -53.06
N GLN A 259 27.26 23.77 -52.87
CA GLN A 259 26.13 23.16 -53.65
C GLN A 259 26.08 21.64 -53.93
N THR A 260 24.94 21.15 -53.53
CA THR A 260 24.06 20.19 -54.23
C THR A 260 24.43 18.70 -54.16
N SER A 261 23.65 17.93 -53.42
CA SER A 261 22.74 16.88 -53.96
C SER A 261 22.21 15.98 -52.84
N GLU A 262 20.93 15.84 -52.80
CA GLU A 262 20.18 14.83 -52.09
C GLU A 262 20.67 13.43 -52.44
N LYS A 263 20.90 12.60 -51.42
CA LYS A 263 20.65 11.17 -51.53
C LYS A 263 20.34 10.57 -50.15
N VAL A 264 19.11 10.28 -49.99
CA VAL A 264 18.57 9.39 -48.95
C VAL A 264 19.24 8.05 -49.05
N VAL A 265 19.84 7.60 -47.95
CA VAL A 265 20.13 6.18 -47.72
C VAL A 265 19.62 5.82 -46.36
N GLU A 266 18.53 5.06 -46.36
CA GLU A 266 18.05 4.30 -45.20
C GLU A 266 19.15 3.34 -44.78
N ASP A 267 19.54 3.41 -43.52
CA ASP A 267 20.29 2.34 -42.90
C ASP A 267 19.53 1.90 -41.64
N THR A 268 18.98 0.69 -41.76
CA THR A 268 18.25 -0.04 -40.75
C THR A 268 19.18 -0.47 -39.64
N VAL A 269 19.03 0.10 -38.46
CA VAL A 269 19.60 -0.45 -37.24
C VAL A 269 18.49 -1.19 -36.50
N ALA A 270 18.61 -2.53 -36.49
CA ALA A 270 17.79 -3.39 -35.67
C ALA A 270 18.04 -3.11 -34.20
N SER A 271 17.06 -2.57 -33.50
CA SER A 271 17.00 -2.50 -32.05
C SER A 271 16.17 -3.67 -31.56
N ASP A 272 16.87 -4.66 -31.02
CA ASP A 272 16.28 -5.72 -30.23
C ASP A 272 15.94 -5.13 -28.86
N SER A 273 14.65 -4.93 -28.61
CA SER A 273 14.12 -4.53 -27.32
C SER A 273 12.81 -5.29 -27.09
N ASP A 274 12.98 -6.50 -26.59
CA ASP A 274 11.90 -7.28 -25.99
C ASP A 274 11.51 -6.60 -24.65
N ASP A 275 10.43 -5.87 -24.66
CA ASP A 275 9.46 -5.70 -23.59
C ASP A 275 8.33 -4.76 -24.07
N GLU A 276 7.51 -5.24 -24.98
CA GLU A 276 6.23 -4.59 -25.27
C GLU A 276 5.15 -5.10 -24.31
N GLU A 277 4.82 -4.31 -23.28
CA GLU A 277 3.51 -4.36 -22.68
C GLU A 277 2.48 -3.82 -23.68
N ASP A 278 1.77 -4.76 -24.26
CA ASP A 278 0.63 -4.53 -25.16
C ASP A 278 -0.48 -3.73 -24.44
N VAL A 279 -0.56 -2.44 -24.71
CA VAL A 279 -1.66 -1.57 -24.29
C VAL A 279 -2.65 -1.55 -25.43
N PRO A 280 -3.85 -2.12 -25.32
CA PRO A 280 -4.86 -2.03 -26.36
C PRO A 280 -5.31 -0.58 -26.55
N ALA A 281 -5.30 -0.13 -27.79
CA ALA A 281 -5.73 1.17 -28.24
C ALA A 281 -7.14 1.52 -27.73
N PRO A 282 -7.41 2.80 -27.35
CA PRO A 282 -8.73 3.22 -26.92
C PRO A 282 -9.71 3.20 -28.08
N ALA A 283 -10.85 2.53 -27.90
CA ALA A 283 -11.98 2.56 -28.81
C ALA A 283 -12.51 4.00 -28.98
N PRO A 284 -13.00 4.39 -30.16
CA PRO A 284 -13.45 5.74 -30.43
C PRO A 284 -14.68 6.10 -29.57
N ALA A 285 -14.67 7.33 -29.06
CA ALA A 285 -15.70 7.90 -28.21
C ALA A 285 -17.07 7.89 -28.94
N PRO A 286 -18.18 7.52 -28.26
CA PRO A 286 -19.51 7.66 -28.81
C PRO A 286 -19.91 9.13 -28.84
N ALA A 287 -20.49 9.53 -29.99
CA ALA A 287 -20.98 10.87 -30.27
C ALA A 287 -22.02 11.36 -29.24
N PRO A 288 -22.12 12.67 -28.97
CA PRO A 288 -23.02 13.21 -27.97
C PRO A 288 -24.49 13.08 -28.37
N LYS A 289 -25.27 12.37 -27.57
CA LYS A 289 -26.72 12.28 -27.71
C LYS A 289 -27.36 13.63 -27.39
N LYS A 290 -28.08 14.20 -28.38
CA LYS A 290 -28.87 15.41 -28.24
C LYS A 290 -29.92 15.26 -27.14
N LYS A 291 -29.96 16.22 -26.20
CA LYS A 291 -31.03 16.37 -25.22
C LYS A 291 -32.33 16.72 -25.90
N VAL A 292 -33.31 15.82 -25.83
CA VAL A 292 -34.70 16.12 -26.19
C VAL A 292 -35.35 16.82 -24.99
N VAL A 293 -35.66 18.08 -25.18
CA VAL A 293 -36.45 18.88 -24.26
C VAL A 293 -37.89 18.40 -24.38
N ARG A 294 -38.43 17.76 -23.34
CA ARG A 294 -39.85 17.48 -23.20
C ARG A 294 -40.52 18.68 -22.54
N LYS A 295 -41.43 19.28 -23.31
CA LYS A 295 -42.37 20.34 -22.93
C LYS A 295 -43.31 19.86 -21.81
N ALA A 296 -43.50 20.68 -20.80
CA ALA A 296 -44.47 20.50 -19.73
C ALA A 296 -45.89 20.62 -20.27
N ALA A 297 -46.80 19.78 -19.80
CA ALA A 297 -48.25 19.91 -19.93
C ALA A 297 -48.88 20.07 -18.53
N PRO A 298 -50.10 20.67 -18.44
CA PRO A 298 -50.49 21.44 -17.26
C PRO A 298 -51.14 20.62 -16.15
N VAL A 299 -51.09 21.21 -14.97
CA VAL A 299 -51.62 20.76 -13.67
C VAL A 299 -53.15 20.69 -13.74
N GLU A 300 -53.73 19.57 -13.33
CA GLU A 300 -55.13 19.46 -12.85
C GLU A 300 -55.10 19.30 -11.32
N GLU A 301 -55.82 20.18 -10.66
CA GLU A 301 -56.15 20.15 -9.24
C GLU A 301 -57.08 18.97 -8.94
N GLU A 302 -56.69 18.11 -7.99
CA GLU A 302 -57.65 17.24 -7.33
C GLU A 302 -57.47 17.34 -5.81
N THR A 303 -58.62 17.51 -5.21
CA THR A 303 -59.05 17.84 -3.84
C THR A 303 -58.45 16.95 -2.75
N VAL A 304 -58.15 17.62 -1.67
CA VAL A 304 -57.74 17.13 -0.37
C VAL A 304 -58.85 16.29 0.27
N GLU A 305 -58.58 15.03 0.61
CA GLU A 305 -59.36 14.25 1.55
C GLU A 305 -58.55 14.01 2.83
N GLU A 306 -59.15 14.49 3.93
CA GLU A 306 -58.63 14.57 5.28
C GLU A 306 -58.75 13.15 5.93
N LEU A 307 -57.64 12.55 6.40
CA LEU A 307 -57.63 11.32 7.20
C LEU A 307 -57.44 11.63 8.70
N PRO A 308 -58.21 11.02 9.57
CA PRO A 308 -58.27 11.39 10.99
C PRO A 308 -57.12 10.85 11.85
N ALA A 309 -56.73 11.62 12.84
CA ALA A 309 -55.65 11.38 13.79
C ALA A 309 -55.88 10.19 14.71
N PRO A 310 -54.83 9.44 15.13
CA PRO A 310 -54.99 8.31 16.06
C PRO A 310 -55.15 8.76 17.54
N LYS A 311 -56.13 8.19 18.22
CA LYS A 311 -56.48 8.43 19.62
C LYS A 311 -55.40 7.89 20.56
N LYS A 312 -54.98 8.76 21.52
CA LYS A 312 -54.13 8.41 22.67
C LYS A 312 -54.84 7.47 23.62
N LYS A 313 -54.25 6.28 23.93
CA LYS A 313 -54.68 5.38 25.00
C LYS A 313 -54.15 5.91 26.35
N VAL A 314 -55.09 6.21 27.25
CA VAL A 314 -54.85 6.55 28.66
C VAL A 314 -54.60 5.26 29.44
N VAL A 315 -53.46 5.10 30.06
CA VAL A 315 -53.15 4.02 30.99
C VAL A 315 -53.55 4.45 32.39
N ARG A 316 -54.54 3.81 32.96
CA ARG A 316 -54.95 3.94 34.35
C ARG A 316 -53.99 3.19 35.28
N LYS A 317 -53.39 3.91 36.23
CA LYS A 317 -52.68 3.36 37.39
C LYS A 317 -53.70 2.67 38.31
N LYS A 318 -53.51 1.39 38.64
CA LYS A 318 -54.18 0.74 39.79
C LYS A 318 -53.34 0.99 41.05
N ALA A 319 -53.97 1.53 42.07
CA ALA A 319 -53.44 1.58 43.42
C ALA A 319 -53.54 0.18 44.04
N VAL A 320 -52.54 -0.21 44.80
CA VAL A 320 -52.56 -1.37 45.70
C VAL A 320 -52.60 -0.79 47.09
N ALA A 321 -53.64 -1.19 47.80
CA ALA A 321 -53.79 -1.05 49.25
C ALA A 321 -53.45 -2.37 49.92
N GLU A 322 -52.83 -2.28 51.12
CA GLU A 322 -52.48 -3.28 52.14
C GLU A 322 -51.32 -4.23 51.83
#